data_36079af01d010d19344b190ad7f0f8a9
#
_entry.id   36079af01d010d19344b190ad7f0f8a9
#
_cell.length_a   1.000
_cell.length_b   1.000
_cell.length_c   1.000
_cell.angle_alpha   90.00
_cell.angle_beta   90.00
_cell.angle_gamma   90.00
#
_symmetry.space_group_name_H-M   'P 1'
#
loop_
_entity.id
_entity.type
_entity.pdbx_description
1 polymer ?
#
loop_
_entity_poly.entity_id
_entity_poly.type
_entity_poly.pdbx_seq_one_letter_code
_entity_poly.pdbx_strand_id
1 'polypeptide(L)'
;MEIIPGKITDRNILELFSEHDTFLLDVLGEDRIYYTRHNGNEKLERVWTACFEGLPVGCIAYRTKEAGTGEVKRLFVRPAYRGRGLSKELLLAVERYAREQGCRRLYLDTRISLEPAVSLYRVLGFQITFQQGLYIQMEKEL
;
A
#
# COMPACT_ATOMS: atom_id res chain seq x y z
N MET A 1 -13.18 -4.87 13.26
CA MET A 1 -12.02 -4.57 12.39
C MET A 1 -10.87 -4.01 13.21
N GLU A 2 -9.68 -4.56 13.03
CA GLU A 2 -8.49 -4.10 13.73
C GLU A 2 -7.34 -3.92 12.75
N ILE A 3 -6.53 -2.88 12.97
CA ILE A 3 -5.29 -2.63 12.24
C ILE A 3 -4.14 -2.88 13.21
N ILE A 4 -3.35 -3.89 12.94
CA ILE A 4 -2.33 -4.39 13.88
C ILE A 4 -0.93 -4.21 13.27
N PRO A 5 0.00 -3.53 13.98
CA PRO A 5 1.40 -3.49 13.53
C PRO A 5 2.00 -4.89 13.56
N GLY A 6 2.88 -5.17 12.60
CA GLY A 6 3.54 -6.46 12.51
C GLY A 6 4.97 -6.32 12.01
N LYS A 7 5.58 -7.47 11.72
CA LYS A 7 6.96 -7.57 11.23
C LYS A 7 6.95 -8.20 9.85
N ILE A 8 7.91 -7.81 9.01
CA ILE A 8 8.06 -8.36 7.67
C ILE A 8 8.25 -9.88 7.68
N THR A 9 8.68 -10.45 8.79
CA THR A 9 8.87 -11.90 8.96
C THR A 9 7.61 -12.62 9.42
N ASP A 10 6.54 -11.91 9.76
CA ASP A 10 5.31 -12.53 10.22
C ASP A 10 4.66 -13.35 9.09
N ARG A 11 4.28 -14.57 9.41
CA ARG A 11 3.71 -15.51 8.43
C ARG A 11 2.48 -14.94 7.73
N ASN A 12 1.57 -14.32 8.48
CA ASN A 12 0.36 -13.72 7.92
C ASN A 12 0.68 -12.63 6.91
N ILE A 13 1.68 -11.82 7.19
CA ILE A 13 2.11 -10.74 6.29
C ILE A 13 2.71 -11.32 5.02
N LEU A 14 3.58 -12.33 5.14
CA LEU A 14 4.20 -12.96 3.99
C LEU A 14 3.15 -13.66 3.10
N GLU A 15 2.14 -14.27 3.69
CA GLU A 15 1.03 -14.85 2.94
C GLU A 15 0.24 -13.79 2.17
N LEU A 16 -0.07 -12.67 2.82
CA LEU A 16 -0.79 -11.57 2.17
C LEU A 16 0.05 -10.93 1.06
N PHE A 17 1.35 -10.80 1.25
CA PHE A 17 2.24 -10.29 0.20
C PHE A 17 2.25 -11.23 -1.01
N SER A 18 2.27 -12.53 -0.77
CA SER A 18 2.22 -13.53 -1.83
C SER A 18 0.90 -13.45 -2.61
N GLU A 19 -0.21 -13.29 -1.91
CA GLU A 19 -1.52 -13.12 -2.54
C GLU A 19 -1.59 -11.82 -3.34
N HIS A 20 -0.98 -10.76 -2.83
CA HIS A 20 -0.88 -9.48 -3.53
C HIS A 20 -0.11 -9.63 -4.83
N ASP A 21 1.03 -10.31 -4.80
CA ASP A 21 1.82 -10.56 -6.00
C ASP A 21 1.02 -11.35 -7.04
N THR A 22 0.29 -12.36 -6.62
CA THR A 22 -0.56 -13.15 -7.51
C THR A 22 -1.68 -12.29 -8.11
N PHE A 23 -2.32 -11.46 -7.31
CA PHE A 23 -3.35 -10.54 -7.79
C PHE A 23 -2.79 -9.59 -8.85
N LEU A 24 -1.60 -9.04 -8.62
CA LEU A 24 -0.97 -8.13 -9.59
C LEU A 24 -0.60 -8.84 -10.89
N LEU A 25 -0.14 -10.08 -10.82
CA LEU A 25 0.11 -10.88 -12.03
C LEU A 25 -1.16 -11.03 -12.87
N ASP A 26 -2.30 -11.26 -12.21
CA ASP A 26 -3.57 -11.44 -12.91
C ASP A 26 -4.11 -10.15 -13.54
N VAL A 27 -4.03 -9.03 -12.84
CA VAL A 27 -4.65 -7.78 -13.29
C VAL A 27 -3.75 -6.91 -14.17
N LEU A 28 -2.43 -7.07 -14.08
CA LEU A 28 -1.49 -6.23 -14.83
C LEU A 28 -0.95 -6.88 -16.09
N GLY A 29 -1.07 -8.19 -16.21
CA GLY A 29 -0.60 -8.90 -17.41
C GLY A 29 0.86 -8.61 -17.69
N GLU A 30 1.14 -7.95 -18.84
CA GLU A 30 2.51 -7.63 -19.25
C GLU A 30 3.22 -6.64 -18.34
N ASP A 31 2.50 -5.85 -17.59
CA ASP A 31 3.07 -4.87 -16.66
C ASP A 31 3.54 -5.50 -15.34
N ARG A 32 3.31 -6.80 -15.17
CA ARG A 32 3.69 -7.52 -13.96
C ARG A 32 5.18 -7.41 -13.61
N ILE A 33 6.06 -7.33 -14.62
CA ILE A 33 7.51 -7.23 -14.42
C ILE A 33 7.87 -5.96 -13.67
N TYR A 34 7.20 -4.86 -14.01
CA TYR A 34 7.38 -3.58 -13.31
C TYR A 34 7.14 -3.75 -11.82
N TYR A 35 5.99 -4.34 -11.43
CA TYR A 35 5.64 -4.51 -10.03
C TYR A 35 6.52 -5.51 -9.31
N THR A 36 6.98 -6.55 -9.97
CA THR A 36 7.93 -7.51 -9.39
C THR A 36 9.22 -6.81 -8.97
N ARG A 37 9.68 -5.85 -9.77
CA ARG A 37 10.89 -5.07 -9.44
C ARG A 37 10.66 -4.02 -8.36
N HIS A 38 9.47 -3.41 -8.32
CA HIS A 38 9.18 -2.27 -7.45
C HIS A 38 8.48 -2.67 -6.14
N ASN A 39 7.97 -3.89 -6.06
CA ASN A 39 7.29 -4.42 -4.88
C ASN A 39 8.17 -5.35 -4.04
N GLY A 40 9.48 -5.22 -4.14
CA GLY A 40 10.41 -5.99 -3.31
C GLY A 40 10.17 -5.73 -1.82
N ASN A 41 10.44 -6.75 -1.00
CA ASN A 41 10.25 -6.66 0.45
C ASN A 41 11.42 -6.01 1.16
N GLU A 42 12.46 -5.64 0.41
CA GLU A 42 13.66 -5.02 0.93
C GLU A 42 13.37 -3.65 1.50
N LYS A 43 13.99 -3.34 2.63
CA LYS A 43 13.93 -2.00 3.24
C LYS A 43 12.53 -1.57 3.70
N LEU A 44 11.57 -2.48 3.82
CA LEU A 44 10.30 -2.16 4.46
C LEU A 44 10.55 -1.99 5.95
N GLU A 45 10.21 -0.82 6.47
CA GLU A 45 10.49 -0.46 7.86
C GLU A 45 9.36 -0.83 8.79
N ARG A 46 8.13 -0.84 8.27
CA ARG A 46 6.95 -1.13 9.06
C ARG A 46 5.86 -1.75 8.19
N VAL A 47 5.11 -2.67 8.78
CA VAL A 47 3.98 -3.31 8.12
C VAL A 47 2.81 -3.37 9.09
N TRP A 48 1.59 -3.39 8.54
CA TRP A 48 0.35 -3.54 9.31
C TRP A 48 -0.51 -4.58 8.65
N THR A 49 -1.30 -5.25 9.47
CA THR A 49 -2.29 -6.22 9.03
C THR A 49 -3.67 -5.69 9.38
N ALA A 50 -4.61 -5.76 8.46
CA ALA A 50 -6.02 -5.54 8.76
C ALA A 50 -6.66 -6.87 9.08
N CYS A 51 -7.31 -6.95 10.24
CA CYS A 51 -8.01 -8.15 10.68
C CYS A 51 -9.51 -7.88 10.73
N PHE A 52 -10.30 -8.80 10.21
CA PHE A 52 -11.75 -8.77 10.26
C PHE A 52 -12.24 -10.02 10.98
N GLU A 53 -12.92 -9.83 12.11
CA GLU A 53 -13.34 -10.92 12.97
C GLU A 53 -12.18 -11.86 13.36
N GLY A 54 -11.03 -11.27 13.66
CA GLY A 54 -9.83 -12.00 14.05
C GLY A 54 -9.03 -12.62 12.91
N LEU A 55 -9.50 -12.51 11.66
CA LEU A 55 -8.83 -13.08 10.50
C LEU A 55 -8.02 -12.00 9.77
N PRO A 56 -6.71 -12.18 9.55
CA PRO A 56 -5.93 -11.27 8.72
C PRO A 56 -6.42 -11.29 7.27
N VAL A 57 -6.83 -10.14 6.74
CA VAL A 57 -7.45 -10.05 5.41
C VAL A 57 -6.86 -8.94 4.54
N GLY A 58 -5.94 -8.15 5.07
CA GLY A 58 -5.30 -7.09 4.31
C GLY A 58 -3.99 -6.67 4.94
N CYS A 59 -3.19 -5.92 4.17
CA CYS A 59 -1.89 -5.45 4.62
C CYS A 59 -1.52 -4.13 3.98
N ILE A 60 -0.54 -3.46 4.56
CA ILE A 60 0.12 -2.28 4.02
C ILE A 60 1.51 -2.19 4.62
N ALA A 61 2.43 -1.55 3.92
CA ALA A 61 3.80 -1.37 4.37
C ALA A 61 4.25 0.07 4.17
N TYR A 62 5.29 0.43 4.89
CA TYR A 62 5.89 1.75 4.87
C TYR A 62 7.41 1.62 4.78
N ARG A 63 8.01 2.53 4.02
CA ARG A 63 9.46 2.75 4.03
C ARG A 63 9.74 4.24 3.88
N THR A 64 10.89 4.68 4.35
CA THR A 64 11.35 6.04 4.09
C THR A 64 11.87 6.11 2.66
N LYS A 65 11.34 7.04 1.87
CA LYS A 65 11.83 7.27 0.51
C LYS A 65 13.04 8.20 0.53
N GLU A 66 12.92 9.29 1.25
CA GLU A 66 13.97 10.28 1.46
C GLU A 66 13.62 11.11 2.70
N ALA A 67 14.48 12.00 3.12
CA ALA A 67 14.23 12.82 4.31
C ALA A 67 12.90 13.57 4.20
N GLY A 68 12.03 13.36 5.17
CA GLY A 68 10.72 14.01 5.23
C GLY A 68 9.63 13.39 4.35
N THR A 69 9.95 12.32 3.60
CA THR A 69 8.98 11.64 2.72
C THR A 69 8.91 10.16 3.03
N GLY A 70 7.73 9.71 3.42
CA GLY A 70 7.44 8.28 3.59
C GLY A 70 6.81 7.71 2.32
N GLU A 71 7.02 6.43 2.10
CA GLU A 71 6.46 5.72 0.95
C GLU A 71 5.49 4.63 1.39
N VAL A 72 4.31 4.64 0.79
CA VAL A 72 3.29 3.61 0.96
C VAL A 72 3.58 2.47 0.00
N LYS A 73 3.58 1.25 0.51
CA LYS A 73 3.81 0.04 -0.29
C LYS A 73 2.86 -1.06 0.15
N ARG A 74 2.63 -2.03 -0.72
CA ARG A 74 1.95 -3.28 -0.38
C ARG A 74 0.53 -3.12 0.14
N LEU A 75 -0.21 -2.10 -0.31
CA LEU A 75 -1.63 -2.02 0.03
C LEU A 75 -2.39 -3.13 -0.69
N PHE A 76 -2.97 -4.02 0.08
CA PHE A 76 -3.74 -5.13 -0.45
C PHE A 76 -4.82 -5.56 0.55
N VAL A 77 -6.02 -5.81 0.04
CA VAL A 77 -7.12 -6.40 0.81
C VAL A 77 -7.66 -7.56 -0.01
N ARG A 78 -7.83 -8.71 0.62
CA ARG A 78 -8.39 -9.89 -0.03
C ARG A 78 -9.72 -9.53 -0.70
N PRO A 79 -9.97 -9.97 -1.95
CA PRO A 79 -11.17 -9.56 -2.70
C PRO A 79 -12.49 -9.76 -1.94
N ALA A 80 -12.63 -10.85 -1.19
CA ALA A 80 -13.84 -11.14 -0.43
C ALA A 80 -14.13 -10.13 0.68
N TYR A 81 -13.15 -9.34 1.07
CA TYR A 81 -13.25 -8.38 2.19
C TYR A 81 -13.18 -6.92 1.75
N ARG A 82 -13.24 -6.67 0.44
CA ARG A 82 -13.25 -5.30 -0.10
C ARG A 82 -14.59 -4.64 0.12
N GLY A 83 -14.62 -3.30 0.04
CA GLY A 83 -15.83 -2.53 0.25
C GLY A 83 -16.23 -2.34 1.71
N ARG A 84 -15.33 -2.61 2.65
CA ARG A 84 -15.58 -2.51 4.09
C ARG A 84 -14.76 -1.42 4.78
N GLY A 85 -14.03 -0.61 3.99
CA GLY A 85 -13.20 0.48 4.54
C GLY A 85 -11.84 0.04 5.06
N LEU A 86 -11.42 -1.21 4.83
CA LEU A 86 -10.14 -1.71 5.33
C LEU A 86 -8.94 -1.01 4.70
N SER A 87 -8.98 -0.77 3.38
CA SER A 87 -7.90 -0.06 2.68
C SER A 87 -7.72 1.36 3.23
N LYS A 88 -8.81 2.04 3.49
CA LYS A 88 -8.79 3.38 4.08
C LYS A 88 -8.14 3.35 5.46
N GLU A 89 -8.51 2.41 6.30
CA GLU A 89 -7.96 2.30 7.65
C GLU A 89 -6.47 1.95 7.63
N LEU A 90 -6.04 1.11 6.70
CA LEU A 90 -4.62 0.81 6.50
C LEU A 90 -3.84 2.05 6.10
N LEU A 91 -4.36 2.83 5.15
CA LEU A 91 -3.72 4.09 4.73
C LEU A 91 -3.65 5.10 5.87
N LEU A 92 -4.69 5.21 6.67
CA LEU A 92 -4.69 6.11 7.84
C LEU A 92 -3.65 5.69 8.88
N ALA A 93 -3.43 4.40 9.06
CA ALA A 93 -2.39 3.90 9.96
C ALA A 93 -0.99 4.32 9.49
N VAL A 94 -0.72 4.20 8.19
CA VAL A 94 0.55 4.66 7.61
C VAL A 94 0.71 6.17 7.75
N GLU A 95 -0.33 6.93 7.47
CA GLU A 95 -0.29 8.39 7.59
C GLU A 95 0.04 8.81 9.03
N ARG A 96 -0.61 8.19 10.00
CA ARG A 96 -0.35 8.47 11.41
C ARG A 96 1.10 8.19 11.77
N TYR A 97 1.60 7.03 11.35
CA TYR A 97 2.98 6.66 11.60
C TYR A 97 3.96 7.64 10.94
N ALA A 98 3.71 8.00 9.68
CA ALA A 98 4.55 8.95 8.96
C ALA A 98 4.60 10.31 9.67
N ARG A 99 3.47 10.81 10.15
CA ARG A 99 3.43 12.05 10.93
C ARG A 99 4.25 11.95 12.22
N GLU A 100 4.16 10.82 12.91
CA GLU A 100 4.94 10.57 14.13
C GLU A 100 6.44 10.54 13.85
N GLN A 101 6.84 10.10 12.66
CA GLN A 101 8.23 10.10 12.22
C GLN A 101 8.70 11.47 11.72
N GLY A 102 7.85 12.47 11.72
CA GLY A 102 8.19 13.82 11.26
C GLY A 102 8.13 14.00 9.74
N CYS A 103 7.51 13.09 9.03
CA CYS A 103 7.33 13.23 7.58
C CYS A 103 6.42 14.39 7.24
N ARG A 104 6.75 15.10 6.17
CA ARG A 104 5.92 16.18 5.62
C ARG A 104 5.06 15.71 4.46
N ARG A 105 5.37 14.52 3.91
CA ARG A 105 4.78 14.04 2.67
C ARG A 105 4.75 12.53 2.66
N LEU A 106 3.69 11.99 2.06
CA LEU A 106 3.62 10.59 1.67
C LEU A 106 3.70 10.49 0.15
N TYR A 107 4.36 9.45 -0.32
CA TYR A 107 4.57 9.14 -1.71
C TYR A 107 4.12 7.72 -1.98
N LEU A 108 3.59 7.47 -3.18
CA LEU A 108 3.37 6.13 -3.69
C LEU A 108 3.49 6.15 -5.21
N ASP A 109 3.74 4.99 -5.79
CA ASP A 109 3.61 4.80 -7.23
C ASP A 109 2.68 3.63 -7.50
N THR A 110 2.01 3.69 -8.65
CA THR A 110 1.02 2.69 -9.02
C THR A 110 0.73 2.78 -10.53
N ARG A 111 -0.25 2.02 -10.98
CA ARG A 111 -0.76 2.07 -12.35
C ARG A 111 -2.13 2.73 -12.33
N ILE A 112 -2.35 3.69 -13.24
CA ILE A 112 -3.63 4.41 -13.30
C ILE A 112 -4.80 3.47 -13.63
N SER A 113 -4.51 2.32 -14.23
CA SER A 113 -5.52 1.30 -14.52
C SER A 113 -6.07 0.59 -13.28
N LEU A 114 -5.39 0.69 -12.14
CA LEU A 114 -5.90 0.17 -10.88
C LEU A 114 -6.89 1.17 -10.28
N GLU A 115 -8.02 1.38 -10.95
CA GLU A 115 -8.97 2.45 -10.65
C GLU A 115 -9.50 2.49 -9.22
N PRO A 116 -9.88 1.37 -8.59
CA PRO A 116 -10.36 1.43 -7.21
C PRO A 116 -9.32 1.98 -6.24
N ALA A 117 -8.06 1.58 -6.39
CA ALA A 117 -6.98 2.06 -5.55
C ALA A 117 -6.69 3.54 -5.80
N VAL A 118 -6.60 3.93 -7.06
CA VAL A 118 -6.33 5.34 -7.44
C VAL A 118 -7.44 6.25 -6.93
N SER A 119 -8.70 5.83 -7.05
CA SER A 119 -9.84 6.61 -6.54
C SER A 119 -9.74 6.80 -5.04
N LEU A 120 -9.37 5.75 -4.30
CA LEU A 120 -9.19 5.84 -2.86
C LEU A 120 -8.07 6.81 -2.50
N TYR A 121 -6.93 6.72 -3.18
CA TYR A 121 -5.82 7.64 -2.94
C TYR A 121 -6.26 9.10 -3.14
N ARG A 122 -6.99 9.39 -4.22
CA ARG A 122 -7.49 10.74 -4.48
C ARG A 122 -8.43 11.23 -3.39
N VAL A 123 -9.36 10.39 -2.96
CA VAL A 123 -10.31 10.73 -1.88
C VAL A 123 -9.54 11.07 -0.60
N LEU A 124 -8.45 10.38 -0.32
CA LEU A 124 -7.64 10.63 0.86
C LEU A 124 -6.62 11.77 0.70
N GLY A 125 -6.64 12.47 -0.43
CA GLY A 125 -5.84 13.68 -0.62
C GLY A 125 -4.57 13.51 -1.42
N PHE A 126 -4.30 12.33 -1.98
CA PHE A 126 -3.18 12.14 -2.89
C PHE A 126 -3.46 12.75 -4.25
N GLN A 127 -2.45 13.35 -4.85
CA GLN A 127 -2.52 13.93 -6.19
C GLN A 127 -1.45 13.31 -7.08
N ILE A 128 -1.74 13.19 -8.37
CA ILE A 128 -0.77 12.70 -9.34
C ILE A 128 0.30 13.79 -9.52
N THR A 129 1.56 13.43 -9.28
CA THR A 129 2.70 14.34 -9.43
C THR A 129 3.57 13.99 -10.63
N PHE A 130 3.41 12.79 -11.19
CA PHE A 130 4.12 12.36 -12.38
C PHE A 130 3.31 11.28 -13.07
N GLN A 131 3.29 11.30 -14.40
CA GLN A 131 2.65 10.25 -15.19
C GLN A 131 3.46 9.97 -16.45
N GLN A 132 3.67 8.69 -16.72
CA GLN A 132 4.26 8.22 -17.96
C GLN A 132 3.49 6.97 -18.41
N GLY A 133 2.67 7.12 -19.45
CA GLY A 133 1.77 6.05 -19.86
C GLY A 133 0.79 5.69 -18.75
N LEU A 134 0.75 4.43 -18.35
CA LEU A 134 -0.12 3.95 -17.26
C LEU A 134 0.54 4.09 -15.88
N TYR A 135 1.85 4.35 -15.83
CA TYR A 135 2.58 4.54 -14.59
C TYR A 135 2.31 5.93 -14.01
N ILE A 136 1.97 5.99 -12.74
CA ILE A 136 1.81 7.27 -12.04
C ILE A 136 2.53 7.26 -10.69
N GLN A 137 2.97 8.45 -10.30
CA GLN A 137 3.40 8.73 -8.93
C GLN A 137 2.37 9.66 -8.31
N MET A 138 2.08 9.44 -7.06
CA MET A 138 1.13 10.27 -6.31
C MET A 138 1.75 10.71 -4.99
N GLU A 139 1.39 11.90 -4.54
CA GLU A 139 1.89 12.43 -3.28
C GLU A 139 0.78 13.12 -2.51
N LYS A 140 0.93 13.10 -1.19
CA LYS A 140 0.04 13.79 -0.26
C LYS A 140 0.87 14.58 0.74
N GLU A 141 0.59 15.88 0.87
CA GLU A 141 1.17 16.71 1.93
C GLU A 141 0.52 16.35 3.28
N LEU A 142 1.35 16.20 4.30
CA LEU A 142 0.90 15.84 5.63
C LEU A 142 0.76 17.04 6.57
#